data_99cacbb8c83625d52d88ba800eee3eb1
#
_entry.id   99cacbb8c83625d52d88ba800eee3eb1
#
_cell.length_a   1.000
_cell.length_b   1.000
_cell.length_c   1.000
_cell.angle_alpha   90.00
_cell.angle_beta   90.00
_cell.angle_gamma   90.00
#
_symmetry.space_group_name_H-M   'P 1'
#
loop_
_entity.id
_entity.type
_entity.pdbx_description
1 polymer ?
#
loop_
_entity_poly.entity_id
_entity_poly.type
_entity_poly.pdbx_seq_one_letter_code
_entity_poly.pdbx_strand_id
1 'polypeptide(L)'
;MDIDRIRRGINHYHTKLAALFYERKYAGHGTRVKYLFFPKKGSDALIVSFPGCSPHTAKYNYMRTLLPFRCNKLFLLDDFGDNHQGCYLVEEHVEQCTKELIEQMIQQCAVRNLILVGSSKGGYSALNFSLLIPGATVVIGAPQYFLATYLDTEDTQTNLRFLIGNDMTDKAKQQLDNRLRERILTSSIRPQCVYLHYSKAEHTYEEHVKALLADLHTVGISVVEDVHAYLHHGDLKDYCLLYTSDAADD
;
A
#
# COMPACT_ATOMS: atom_id res chain seq x y z
N MET A 1 7.23 10.65 31.50
CA MET A 1 6.46 11.27 30.39
C MET A 1 6.85 10.48 29.15
N ASP A 2 5.88 9.83 28.50
CA ASP A 2 6.14 8.88 27.40
C ASP A 2 6.56 9.65 26.13
N ILE A 3 7.86 9.64 25.83
CA ILE A 3 8.47 10.36 24.69
C ILE A 3 7.86 9.87 23.38
N ASP A 4 7.53 8.59 23.25
CA ASP A 4 6.93 8.02 22.06
C ASP A 4 5.49 8.50 21.84
N ARG A 5 4.77 8.77 22.91
CA ARG A 5 3.44 9.37 22.83
C ARG A 5 3.50 10.82 22.33
N ILE A 6 4.52 11.57 22.76
CA ILE A 6 4.76 12.96 22.32
C ILE A 6 5.19 12.96 20.85
N ARG A 7 6.14 12.11 20.45
CA ARG A 7 6.59 11.95 19.06
C ARG A 7 5.42 11.58 18.13
N ARG A 8 4.56 10.63 18.52
CA ARG A 8 3.35 10.25 17.76
C ARG A 8 2.38 11.42 17.61
N GLY A 9 2.19 12.20 18.65
CA GLY A 9 1.38 13.43 18.62
C GLY A 9 1.91 14.45 17.62
N ILE A 10 3.18 14.76 17.65
CA ILE A 10 3.84 15.73 16.75
C ILE A 10 3.72 15.25 15.29
N ASN A 11 3.97 13.97 15.01
CA ASN A 11 3.85 13.40 13.66
C ASN A 11 2.44 13.49 13.10
N HIS A 12 1.44 13.24 13.93
CA HIS A 12 0.04 13.37 13.56
C HIS A 12 -0.32 14.82 13.17
N TYR A 13 0.18 15.81 13.92
CA TYR A 13 0.00 17.22 13.58
C TYR A 13 0.70 17.60 12.28
N HIS A 14 1.93 17.16 12.04
CA HIS A 14 2.64 17.42 10.78
C HIS A 14 1.93 16.83 9.57
N THR A 15 1.43 15.61 9.67
CA THR A 15 0.68 14.98 8.57
C THR A 15 -0.64 15.71 8.31
N LYS A 16 -1.36 16.12 9.36
CA LYS A 16 -2.59 16.92 9.22
C LYS A 16 -2.34 18.29 8.61
N LEU A 17 -1.29 18.97 9.02
CA LEU A 17 -0.90 20.26 8.44
C LEU A 17 -0.49 20.09 6.98
N ALA A 18 0.28 19.08 6.64
CA ALA A 18 0.64 18.79 5.26
C ALA A 18 -0.59 18.51 4.41
N ALA A 19 -1.55 17.73 4.91
CA ALA A 19 -2.81 17.48 4.21
C ALA A 19 -3.59 18.77 4.00
N LEU A 20 -3.69 19.63 5.02
CA LEU A 20 -4.44 20.89 4.93
C LEU A 20 -3.89 21.84 3.84
N PHE A 21 -2.57 21.90 3.65
CA PHE A 21 -1.94 22.85 2.72
C PHE A 21 -1.57 22.26 1.36
N TYR A 22 -1.33 20.96 1.26
CA TYR A 22 -0.76 20.32 0.07
C TYR A 22 -1.63 19.21 -0.52
N GLU A 23 -2.78 18.86 0.11
CA GLU A 23 -3.67 17.86 -0.44
C GLU A 23 -4.22 18.30 -1.79
N ARG A 24 -4.09 17.40 -2.74
CA ARG A 24 -4.62 17.54 -4.10
C ARG A 24 -5.59 16.42 -4.40
N LYS A 25 -6.39 16.61 -5.44
CA LYS A 25 -7.35 15.61 -5.93
C LYS A 25 -7.08 15.39 -7.41
N TYR A 26 -6.93 14.14 -7.79
CA TYR A 26 -6.93 13.70 -9.18
C TYR A 26 -8.31 13.14 -9.49
N ALA A 27 -8.95 13.66 -10.56
CA ALA A 27 -10.28 13.24 -10.97
C ALA A 27 -10.20 12.47 -12.29
N GLY A 28 -10.78 11.28 -12.32
CA GLY A 28 -10.86 10.42 -13.50
C GLY A 28 -11.88 9.31 -13.25
N HIS A 29 -12.42 8.71 -14.30
CA HIS A 29 -13.33 7.56 -14.23
C HIS A 29 -14.52 7.74 -13.27
N GLY A 30 -15.06 8.97 -13.16
CA GLY A 30 -16.19 9.26 -12.26
C GLY A 30 -15.84 9.32 -10.76
N THR A 31 -14.57 9.20 -10.42
CA THR A 31 -14.08 9.22 -9.03
C THR A 31 -12.95 10.23 -8.81
N ARG A 32 -12.46 10.34 -7.58
CA ARG A 32 -11.37 11.26 -7.22
C ARG A 32 -10.47 10.62 -6.19
N VAL A 33 -9.17 10.56 -6.48
CA VAL A 33 -8.14 10.11 -5.55
C VAL A 33 -7.46 11.32 -4.90
N LYS A 34 -7.40 11.34 -3.58
CA LYS A 34 -6.66 12.36 -2.83
C LYS A 34 -5.20 11.95 -2.67
N TYR A 35 -4.31 12.94 -2.77
CA TYR A 35 -2.88 12.68 -2.68
C TYR A 35 -2.08 13.89 -2.19
N LEU A 36 -0.89 13.62 -1.68
CA LEU A 36 0.16 14.62 -1.45
C LEU A 36 1.30 14.34 -2.41
N PHE A 37 1.84 15.38 -3.01
CA PHE A 37 2.98 15.24 -3.91
C PHE A 37 4.09 16.21 -3.52
N PHE A 38 5.27 15.64 -3.28
CA PHE A 38 6.50 16.37 -2.94
C PHE A 38 7.52 16.17 -4.06
N PRO A 39 7.61 17.11 -5.02
CA PRO A 39 8.57 17.02 -6.12
C PRO A 39 10.00 17.27 -5.61
N LYS A 40 10.96 16.62 -6.28
CA LYS A 40 12.40 16.87 -6.07
C LYS A 40 13.07 17.18 -7.38
N LYS A 41 13.46 18.43 -7.58
CA LYS A 41 14.17 18.89 -8.77
C LYS A 41 15.43 18.05 -9.00
N GLY A 42 15.60 17.55 -10.22
CA GLY A 42 16.77 16.78 -10.63
C GLY A 42 16.75 15.30 -10.25
N SER A 43 15.66 14.82 -9.64
CA SER A 43 15.50 13.38 -9.34
C SER A 43 14.65 12.69 -10.41
N ASP A 44 15.09 11.55 -10.87
CA ASP A 44 14.39 10.62 -11.76
C ASP A 44 13.79 9.41 -10.98
N ALA A 45 13.79 9.49 -9.65
CA ALA A 45 13.15 8.50 -8.79
C ALA A 45 11.82 9.03 -8.25
N LEU A 46 10.82 8.13 -8.16
CA LEU A 46 9.52 8.39 -7.55
C LEU A 46 9.20 7.28 -6.54
N ILE A 47 8.94 7.64 -5.30
CA ILE A 47 8.35 6.75 -4.31
C ILE A 47 6.84 7.02 -4.26
N VAL A 48 6.03 5.97 -4.42
CA VAL A 48 4.58 5.99 -4.24
C VAL A 48 4.24 5.24 -2.96
N SER A 49 3.64 5.94 -2.00
CA SER A 49 3.24 5.37 -0.71
C SER A 49 1.76 5.03 -0.71
N PHE A 50 1.44 3.76 -0.49
CA PHE A 50 0.08 3.25 -0.34
C PHE A 50 -0.32 3.20 1.13
N PRO A 51 -1.54 3.62 1.49
CA PRO A 51 -1.97 3.69 2.88
C PRO A 51 -2.29 2.32 3.46
N GLY A 52 -1.88 2.11 4.71
CA GLY A 52 -2.31 0.97 5.53
C GLY A 52 -3.74 1.13 6.05
N CYS A 53 -4.23 0.12 6.79
CA CYS A 53 -5.51 0.22 7.47
C CYS A 53 -5.46 1.25 8.60
N SER A 54 -6.57 1.98 8.76
CA SER A 54 -6.79 2.87 9.89
C SER A 54 -8.24 2.73 10.36
N PRO A 55 -8.48 2.39 11.62
CA PRO A 55 -9.82 2.04 12.09
C PRO A 55 -10.82 3.20 12.12
N HIS A 56 -10.36 4.44 12.13
CA HIS A 56 -11.25 5.58 12.33
C HIS A 56 -11.25 6.62 11.20
N THR A 57 -10.10 6.80 10.52
CA THR A 57 -9.97 7.77 9.42
C THR A 57 -8.85 7.36 8.49
N ALA A 58 -9.02 7.58 7.19
CA ALA A 58 -7.93 7.43 6.24
C ALA A 58 -6.73 8.33 6.59
N LYS A 59 -5.52 7.83 6.36
CA LYS A 59 -4.26 8.55 6.67
C LYS A 59 -3.25 8.38 5.56
N TYR A 60 -2.42 9.42 5.38
CA TYR A 60 -1.18 9.30 4.63
C TYR A 60 -0.13 8.59 5.49
N ASN A 61 0.34 7.43 5.04
CA ASN A 61 1.31 6.64 5.78
C ASN A 61 2.76 6.94 5.36
N TYR A 62 3.72 6.61 6.21
CA TYR A 62 5.17 6.66 5.95
C TYR A 62 5.74 8.06 5.64
N MET A 63 5.02 9.15 5.90
CA MET A 63 5.53 10.49 5.59
C MET A 63 6.85 10.79 6.30
N ARG A 64 6.95 10.46 7.60
CA ARG A 64 8.18 10.69 8.38
C ARG A 64 9.36 9.90 7.80
N THR A 65 9.15 8.63 7.49
CA THR A 65 10.16 7.73 6.95
C THR A 65 10.63 8.16 5.56
N LEU A 66 9.69 8.59 4.71
CA LEU A 66 9.98 8.82 3.30
C LEU A 66 10.39 10.26 2.97
N LEU A 67 9.96 11.26 3.75
CA LEU A 67 10.29 12.67 3.47
C LEU A 67 11.80 12.97 3.44
N PRO A 68 12.67 12.32 4.25
CA PRO A 68 14.11 12.55 4.19
C PRO A 68 14.78 12.14 2.87
N PHE A 69 14.20 11.19 2.12
CA PHE A 69 14.78 10.75 0.85
C PHE A 69 14.78 11.87 -0.20
N ARG A 70 15.88 12.00 -0.94
CA ARG A 70 16.06 13.04 -1.96
C ARG A 70 15.48 12.65 -3.32
N CYS A 71 14.18 12.29 -3.37
CA CYS A 71 13.46 11.89 -4.57
C CYS A 71 12.05 12.49 -4.61
N ASN A 72 11.33 12.32 -5.73
CA ASN A 72 9.91 12.64 -5.81
C ASN A 72 9.09 11.68 -4.93
N LYS A 73 8.04 12.17 -4.29
CA LYS A 73 7.19 11.36 -3.41
C LYS A 73 5.73 11.65 -3.66
N LEU A 74 4.97 10.58 -3.86
CA LEU A 74 3.52 10.59 -3.98
C LEU A 74 2.93 9.77 -2.83
N PHE A 75 2.18 10.42 -1.95
CA PHE A 75 1.43 9.76 -0.90
C PHE A 75 -0.04 9.70 -1.31
N LEU A 76 -0.60 8.51 -1.38
CA LEU A 76 -1.99 8.27 -1.73
C LEU A 76 -2.85 8.22 -0.46
N LEU A 77 -4.09 8.67 -0.56
CA LEU A 77 -5.10 8.50 0.47
C LEU A 77 -6.18 7.55 -0.06
N ASP A 78 -6.56 6.59 0.75
CA ASP A 78 -7.64 5.65 0.45
C ASP A 78 -8.76 5.88 1.48
N ASP A 79 -9.58 6.88 1.22
CA ASP A 79 -10.72 7.28 2.06
C ASP A 79 -12.07 6.88 1.45
N PHE A 80 -12.06 5.85 0.63
CA PHE A 80 -13.25 5.30 0.00
C PHE A 80 -14.06 4.41 0.94
N GLY A 81 -15.30 4.11 0.54
CA GLY A 81 -16.24 3.35 1.34
C GLY A 81 -16.92 4.17 2.44
N ASP A 82 -18.01 3.63 2.99
CA ASP A 82 -18.89 4.36 3.91
C ASP A 82 -18.20 4.78 5.21
N ASN A 83 -17.24 3.99 5.68
CA ASN A 83 -16.48 4.26 6.90
C ASN A 83 -15.14 4.96 6.65
N HIS A 84 -14.86 5.40 5.41
CA HIS A 84 -13.58 5.96 5.00
C HIS A 84 -12.35 5.09 5.36
N GLN A 85 -12.54 3.78 5.46
CA GLN A 85 -11.48 2.81 5.75
C GLN A 85 -10.72 2.36 4.51
N GLY A 86 -11.25 2.72 3.34
CA GLY A 86 -10.65 2.49 2.05
C GLY A 86 -11.07 1.20 1.36
N CYS A 87 -10.66 1.10 0.09
CA CYS A 87 -10.97 -0.02 -0.80
C CYS A 87 -9.69 -0.66 -1.38
N TYR A 88 -8.55 -0.55 -0.72
CA TYR A 88 -7.25 -1.00 -1.25
C TYR A 88 -6.85 -0.30 -2.56
N LEU A 89 -7.56 0.75 -2.93
CA LEU A 89 -7.48 1.43 -4.24
C LEU A 89 -7.71 0.46 -5.42
N VAL A 90 -8.50 -0.62 -5.22
CA VAL A 90 -8.73 -1.67 -6.23
C VAL A 90 -10.19 -1.81 -6.66
N GLU A 91 -11.10 -0.99 -6.16
CA GLU A 91 -12.39 -0.80 -6.83
C GLU A 91 -12.13 -0.31 -8.27
N GLU A 92 -12.89 -0.76 -9.24
CA GLU A 92 -12.57 -0.63 -10.67
C GLU A 92 -12.25 0.81 -11.09
N HIS A 93 -13.12 1.76 -10.77
CA HIS A 93 -12.93 3.18 -11.13
C HIS A 93 -11.79 3.82 -10.34
N VAL A 94 -11.64 3.44 -9.06
CA VAL A 94 -10.57 3.92 -8.18
C VAL A 94 -9.22 3.40 -8.65
N GLU A 95 -9.14 2.13 -9.06
CA GLU A 95 -7.90 1.53 -9.57
C GLU A 95 -7.42 2.24 -10.85
N GLN A 96 -8.34 2.45 -11.80
CA GLN A 96 -8.03 3.14 -13.04
C GLN A 96 -7.59 4.59 -12.78
N CYS A 97 -8.32 5.33 -11.97
CA CYS A 97 -7.99 6.70 -11.57
C CYS A 97 -6.63 6.79 -10.87
N THR A 98 -6.34 5.84 -9.97
CA THR A 98 -5.06 5.79 -9.25
C THR A 98 -3.89 5.46 -10.19
N LYS A 99 -4.09 4.51 -11.10
CA LYS A 99 -3.09 4.15 -12.11
C LYS A 99 -2.73 5.35 -12.97
N GLU A 100 -3.71 6.06 -13.51
CA GLU A 100 -3.51 7.26 -14.33
C GLU A 100 -2.77 8.37 -13.57
N LEU A 101 -3.13 8.59 -12.30
CA LEU A 101 -2.40 9.54 -11.44
C LEU A 101 -0.92 9.18 -11.33
N ILE A 102 -0.60 7.92 -11.07
CA ILE A 102 0.80 7.47 -10.94
C ILE A 102 1.52 7.64 -12.29
N GLU A 103 0.92 7.23 -13.40
CA GLU A 103 1.48 7.37 -14.75
C GLU A 103 1.72 8.83 -15.12
N GLN A 104 0.80 9.73 -14.76
CA GLN A 104 0.99 11.17 -14.95
C GLN A 104 2.20 11.69 -14.15
N MET A 105 2.39 11.26 -12.89
CA MET A 105 3.55 11.67 -12.10
C MET A 105 4.86 11.12 -12.68
N ILE A 106 4.84 9.90 -13.20
CA ILE A 106 5.99 9.29 -13.89
C ILE A 106 6.40 10.16 -15.10
N GLN A 107 5.44 10.55 -15.92
CA GLN A 107 5.69 11.38 -17.10
C GLN A 107 6.16 12.79 -16.70
N GLN A 108 5.49 13.45 -15.77
CA GLN A 108 5.83 14.81 -15.33
C GLN A 108 7.22 14.93 -14.73
N CYS A 109 7.68 13.89 -14.04
CA CYS A 109 8.98 13.87 -13.38
C CYS A 109 10.08 13.12 -14.18
N ALA A 110 9.77 12.64 -15.39
CA ALA A 110 10.67 11.81 -16.20
C ALA A 110 11.29 10.66 -15.39
N VAL A 111 10.42 9.93 -14.65
CA VAL A 111 10.83 8.89 -13.71
C VAL A 111 11.42 7.69 -14.44
N ARG A 112 12.59 7.23 -13.97
CA ARG A 112 13.24 5.99 -14.40
C ARG A 112 13.27 4.93 -13.29
N ASN A 113 13.20 5.39 -12.05
CA ASN A 113 13.23 4.54 -10.86
C ASN A 113 11.91 4.70 -10.09
N LEU A 114 10.96 3.78 -10.32
CA LEU A 114 9.68 3.74 -9.63
C LEU A 114 9.74 2.78 -8.45
N ILE A 115 9.38 3.25 -7.26
CA ILE A 115 9.36 2.47 -6.04
C ILE A 115 7.95 2.57 -5.43
N LEU A 116 7.29 1.41 -5.27
CA LEU A 116 5.95 1.30 -4.68
C LEU A 116 6.08 0.73 -3.27
N VAL A 117 5.57 1.45 -2.27
CA VAL A 117 5.77 1.05 -0.87
C VAL A 117 4.45 0.98 -0.10
N GLY A 118 4.34 -0.03 0.77
CA GLY A 118 3.19 -0.19 1.65
C GLY A 118 3.31 -1.40 2.57
N SER A 119 2.48 -1.47 3.59
CA SER A 119 2.36 -2.66 4.43
C SER A 119 0.90 -3.02 4.65
N SER A 120 0.63 -4.27 5.00
CA SER A 120 -0.73 -4.75 5.24
C SER A 120 -1.62 -4.43 4.01
N LYS A 121 -2.71 -3.68 4.18
CA LYS A 121 -3.55 -3.12 3.11
C LYS A 121 -2.71 -2.43 2.01
N GLY A 122 -1.80 -1.53 2.40
CA GLY A 122 -0.93 -0.82 1.45
C GLY A 122 0.04 -1.73 0.72
N GLY A 123 0.44 -2.84 1.33
CA GLY A 123 1.27 -3.86 0.70
C GLY A 123 0.56 -4.58 -0.45
N TYR A 124 -0.71 -4.94 -0.25
CA TYR A 124 -1.56 -5.45 -1.32
C TYR A 124 -1.64 -4.46 -2.49
N SER A 125 -1.96 -3.20 -2.18
CA SER A 125 -2.10 -2.15 -3.20
C SER A 125 -0.79 -1.94 -3.97
N ALA A 126 0.35 -1.81 -3.28
CA ALA A 126 1.65 -1.63 -3.92
C ALA A 126 1.99 -2.77 -4.88
N LEU A 127 1.75 -4.02 -4.47
CA LEU A 127 1.97 -5.18 -5.33
C LEU A 127 1.00 -5.18 -6.52
N ASN A 128 -0.29 -4.89 -6.29
CA ASN A 128 -1.29 -4.81 -7.34
C ASN A 128 -0.91 -3.80 -8.44
N PHE A 129 -0.51 -2.59 -8.04
CA PHE A 129 -0.12 -1.55 -9.02
C PHE A 129 1.22 -1.85 -9.71
N SER A 130 2.11 -2.63 -9.11
CA SER A 130 3.35 -3.08 -9.77
C SER A 130 3.12 -4.03 -10.95
N LEU A 131 1.95 -4.66 -10.99
CA LEU A 131 1.50 -5.53 -12.07
C LEU A 131 0.65 -4.79 -13.13
N LEU A 132 0.44 -3.49 -12.93
CA LEU A 132 -0.27 -2.59 -13.85
C LEU A 132 0.65 -1.53 -14.46
N ILE A 133 1.76 -1.20 -13.78
CA ILE A 133 2.69 -0.15 -14.16
C ILE A 133 4.09 -0.76 -14.28
N PRO A 134 4.71 -0.72 -15.47
CA PRO A 134 5.98 -1.39 -15.68
C PRO A 134 7.15 -0.71 -14.95
N GLY A 135 8.20 -1.49 -14.66
CA GLY A 135 9.46 -0.99 -14.13
C GLY A 135 9.48 -0.66 -12.65
N ALA A 136 8.47 -1.09 -11.89
CA ALA A 136 8.40 -0.84 -10.46
C ALA A 136 9.28 -1.79 -9.64
N THR A 137 9.95 -1.26 -8.62
CA THR A 137 10.45 -2.00 -7.46
C THR A 137 9.41 -1.90 -6.35
N VAL A 138 9.16 -2.98 -5.62
CA VAL A 138 8.13 -3.06 -4.59
C VAL A 138 8.77 -3.28 -3.22
N VAL A 139 8.37 -2.50 -2.21
CA VAL A 139 8.82 -2.67 -0.82
C VAL A 139 7.58 -2.80 0.05
N ILE A 140 7.32 -4.00 0.55
CA ILE A 140 6.07 -4.32 1.26
C ILE A 140 6.31 -5.07 2.56
N GLY A 141 5.42 -4.83 3.53
CA GLY A 141 5.44 -5.53 4.82
C GLY A 141 4.13 -6.26 5.09
N ALA A 142 4.19 -7.55 5.41
CA ALA A 142 3.08 -8.42 5.80
C ALA A 142 1.76 -8.11 5.04
N PRO A 143 1.75 -8.18 3.70
CA PRO A 143 0.58 -7.82 2.91
C PRO A 143 -0.55 -8.83 3.09
N GLN A 144 -1.81 -8.37 3.06
CA GLN A 144 -2.91 -9.26 2.78
C GLN A 144 -2.78 -9.82 1.36
N TYR A 145 -3.39 -10.99 1.11
CA TYR A 145 -3.40 -11.62 -0.22
C TYR A 145 -4.81 -12.03 -0.65
N PHE A 146 -5.57 -12.64 0.26
CA PHE A 146 -6.96 -13.04 0.06
C PHE A 146 -7.88 -12.01 0.72
N LEU A 147 -8.39 -11.06 -0.08
CA LEU A 147 -9.08 -9.87 0.48
C LEU A 147 -10.46 -10.19 1.01
N ALA A 148 -11.24 -11.04 0.32
CA ALA A 148 -12.58 -11.35 0.78
C ALA A 148 -12.53 -12.12 2.10
N THR A 149 -11.65 -13.13 2.18
CA THR A 149 -11.42 -13.89 3.41
C THR A 149 -10.99 -12.97 4.57
N TYR A 150 -10.09 -12.03 4.31
CA TYR A 150 -9.62 -11.08 5.33
C TYR A 150 -10.70 -10.08 5.76
N LEU A 151 -11.54 -9.63 4.82
CA LEU A 151 -12.55 -8.59 5.06
C LEU A 151 -13.92 -9.14 5.51
N ASP A 152 -14.13 -10.45 5.54
CA ASP A 152 -15.40 -11.06 5.94
C ASP A 152 -15.52 -11.18 7.46
N THR A 153 -15.39 -10.03 8.16
CA THR A 153 -15.56 -9.88 9.60
C THR A 153 -16.55 -8.76 9.90
N GLU A 154 -17.12 -8.73 11.09
CA GLU A 154 -18.06 -7.68 11.50
C GLU A 154 -17.49 -6.26 11.32
N ASP A 155 -16.20 -6.07 11.63
CA ASP A 155 -15.56 -4.76 11.60
C ASP A 155 -15.23 -4.29 10.16
N THR A 156 -15.07 -5.20 9.22
CA THR A 156 -14.56 -4.92 7.85
C THR A 156 -15.55 -5.23 6.73
N GLN A 157 -16.73 -5.78 7.04
CA GLN A 157 -17.77 -6.08 6.04
C GLN A 157 -18.18 -4.88 5.18
N THR A 158 -18.12 -3.67 5.74
CA THR A 158 -18.43 -2.45 4.98
C THR A 158 -17.47 -2.25 3.83
N ASN A 159 -16.18 -2.54 4.03
CA ASN A 159 -15.17 -2.50 2.98
C ASN A 159 -15.42 -3.61 1.95
N LEU A 160 -15.77 -4.81 2.40
CA LEU A 160 -16.10 -5.92 1.52
C LEU A 160 -17.28 -5.58 0.61
N ARG A 161 -18.38 -5.04 1.19
CA ARG A 161 -19.56 -4.60 0.41
C ARG A 161 -19.22 -3.52 -0.61
N PHE A 162 -18.36 -2.60 -0.26
CA PHE A 162 -17.92 -1.56 -1.19
C PHE A 162 -17.18 -2.15 -2.41
N LEU A 163 -16.40 -3.22 -2.20
CA LEU A 163 -15.60 -3.87 -3.24
C LEU A 163 -16.42 -4.81 -4.14
N ILE A 164 -17.39 -5.56 -3.59
CA ILE A 164 -18.09 -6.61 -4.33
C ILE A 164 -19.62 -6.45 -4.40
N GLY A 165 -20.14 -5.34 -3.88
CA GLY A 165 -21.58 -5.06 -3.85
C GLY A 165 -22.28 -5.67 -2.64
N ASN A 166 -23.55 -5.30 -2.46
CA ASN A 166 -24.35 -5.68 -1.29
C ASN A 166 -24.68 -7.16 -1.21
N ASP A 167 -24.77 -7.86 -2.33
CA ASP A 167 -25.16 -9.27 -2.37
C ASP A 167 -24.11 -10.21 -1.80
N MET A 168 -22.85 -9.78 -1.75
CA MET A 168 -21.71 -10.51 -1.18
C MET A 168 -21.72 -12.02 -1.44
N THR A 169 -22.03 -12.40 -2.69
CA THR A 169 -22.14 -13.81 -3.08
C THR A 169 -20.80 -14.54 -2.94
N ASP A 170 -20.83 -15.85 -2.67
CA ASP A 170 -19.60 -16.67 -2.59
C ASP A 170 -18.74 -16.55 -3.86
N LYS A 171 -19.38 -16.45 -5.02
CA LYS A 171 -18.68 -16.22 -6.29
C LYS A 171 -17.94 -14.89 -6.29
N ALA A 172 -18.56 -13.80 -5.83
CA ALA A 172 -17.92 -12.48 -5.77
C ALA A 172 -16.77 -12.46 -4.75
N LYS A 173 -16.94 -13.12 -3.59
CA LYS A 173 -15.88 -13.29 -2.60
C LYS A 173 -14.68 -14.06 -3.19
N GLN A 174 -14.93 -15.17 -3.86
CA GLN A 174 -13.89 -15.98 -4.51
C GLN A 174 -13.16 -15.19 -5.62
N GLN A 175 -13.88 -14.40 -6.40
CA GLN A 175 -13.27 -13.54 -7.42
C GLN A 175 -12.37 -12.47 -6.79
N LEU A 176 -12.78 -11.87 -5.67
CA LEU A 176 -11.96 -10.89 -4.96
C LEU A 176 -10.71 -11.53 -4.34
N ASP A 177 -10.81 -12.71 -3.74
CA ASP A 177 -9.67 -13.45 -3.20
C ASP A 177 -8.67 -13.85 -4.30
N ASN A 178 -9.16 -14.24 -5.46
CA ASN A 178 -8.30 -14.64 -6.57
C ASN A 178 -7.76 -13.47 -7.39
N ARG A 179 -8.25 -12.25 -7.21
CA ARG A 179 -7.93 -11.10 -8.07
C ARG A 179 -6.43 -10.82 -8.20
N LEU A 180 -5.72 -10.69 -7.07
CA LEU A 180 -4.28 -10.43 -7.09
C LEU A 180 -3.50 -11.64 -7.56
N ARG A 181 -3.92 -12.84 -7.16
CA ARG A 181 -3.35 -14.11 -7.60
C ARG A 181 -3.41 -14.27 -9.11
N GLU A 182 -4.57 -14.13 -9.71
CA GLU A 182 -4.76 -14.20 -11.16
C GLU A 182 -3.88 -13.17 -11.86
N ARG A 183 -3.81 -11.94 -11.33
CA ARG A 183 -2.97 -10.89 -11.88
C ARG A 183 -1.49 -11.25 -11.81
N ILE A 184 -0.99 -11.81 -10.70
CA ILE A 184 0.38 -12.31 -10.59
C ILE A 184 0.65 -13.39 -11.64
N LEU A 185 -0.24 -14.34 -11.78
CA LEU A 185 -0.04 -15.49 -12.66
C LEU A 185 -0.13 -15.13 -14.15
N THR A 186 -0.95 -14.14 -14.53
CA THR A 186 -1.29 -13.88 -15.94
C THR A 186 -0.73 -12.57 -16.51
N SER A 187 -0.38 -11.58 -15.68
CA SER A 187 0.12 -10.28 -16.19
C SER A 187 1.45 -10.45 -16.92
N SER A 188 1.59 -9.75 -18.05
CA SER A 188 2.88 -9.58 -18.75
C SER A 188 3.77 -8.52 -18.10
N ILE A 189 3.19 -7.63 -17.27
CA ILE A 189 3.94 -6.63 -16.51
C ILE A 189 4.40 -7.28 -15.21
N ARG A 190 5.68 -7.13 -14.90
CA ARG A 190 6.31 -7.68 -13.69
C ARG A 190 7.07 -6.59 -12.95
N PRO A 191 7.05 -6.57 -11.61
CA PRO A 191 7.99 -5.75 -10.85
C PRO A 191 9.44 -6.22 -11.09
N GLN A 192 10.39 -5.30 -10.98
CA GLN A 192 11.82 -5.62 -11.08
C GLN A 192 12.27 -6.50 -9.91
N CYS A 193 11.79 -6.19 -8.71
CA CYS A 193 12.05 -6.94 -7.49
C CYS A 193 10.97 -6.62 -6.45
N VAL A 194 10.67 -7.58 -5.60
CA VAL A 194 9.80 -7.42 -4.43
C VAL A 194 10.64 -7.60 -3.17
N TYR A 195 10.79 -6.56 -2.37
CA TYR A 195 11.34 -6.62 -1.02
C TYR A 195 10.19 -6.88 -0.06
N LEU A 196 10.16 -8.06 0.54
CA LEU A 196 9.04 -8.53 1.36
C LEU A 196 9.48 -8.74 2.81
N HIS A 197 9.02 -7.86 3.68
CA HIS A 197 9.17 -7.98 5.13
C HIS A 197 8.00 -8.76 5.74
N TYR A 198 8.28 -9.73 6.60
CA TYR A 198 7.25 -10.50 7.31
C TYR A 198 7.80 -11.26 8.53
N SER A 199 6.91 -11.79 9.37
CA SER A 199 7.25 -12.73 10.44
C SER A 199 6.56 -14.07 10.22
N LYS A 200 7.30 -15.17 10.36
CA LYS A 200 6.73 -16.52 10.32
C LYS A 200 5.91 -16.88 11.57
N ALA A 201 6.07 -16.11 12.64
CA ALA A 201 5.35 -16.32 13.89
C ALA A 201 4.01 -15.56 13.95
N GLU A 202 3.76 -14.67 13.00
CA GLU A 202 2.55 -13.86 12.90
C GLU A 202 1.52 -14.57 11.98
N HIS A 203 0.23 -14.52 12.35
CA HIS A 203 -0.83 -15.29 11.67
C HIS A 203 -0.95 -15.01 10.17
N THR A 204 -0.67 -13.78 9.72
CA THR A 204 -0.77 -13.42 8.29
C THR A 204 0.24 -14.19 7.42
N TYR A 205 1.29 -14.78 8.02
CA TYR A 205 2.21 -15.64 7.27
C TYR A 205 1.48 -16.85 6.67
N GLU A 206 0.80 -17.64 7.49
CA GLU A 206 0.08 -18.81 7.01
C GLU A 206 -1.15 -18.44 6.18
N GLU A 207 -1.86 -17.38 6.56
CA GLU A 207 -3.10 -16.95 5.91
C GLU A 207 -2.87 -16.30 4.54
N HIS A 208 -1.75 -15.58 4.34
CA HIS A 208 -1.53 -14.75 3.17
C HIS A 208 -0.14 -14.87 2.55
N VAL A 209 0.93 -14.62 3.33
CA VAL A 209 2.29 -14.41 2.82
C VAL A 209 2.87 -15.67 2.19
N LYS A 210 2.62 -16.83 2.76
CA LYS A 210 3.10 -18.13 2.27
C LYS A 210 2.57 -18.44 0.87
N ALA A 211 1.27 -18.23 0.63
CA ALA A 211 0.66 -18.42 -0.67
C ALA A 211 1.16 -17.39 -1.69
N LEU A 212 1.29 -16.13 -1.26
CA LEU A 212 1.85 -15.07 -2.09
C LEU A 212 3.27 -15.40 -2.56
N LEU A 213 4.16 -15.82 -1.66
CA LEU A 213 5.53 -16.22 -1.98
C LEU A 213 5.56 -17.36 -3.01
N ALA A 214 4.72 -18.38 -2.83
CA ALA A 214 4.63 -19.49 -3.76
C ALA A 214 4.24 -19.04 -5.18
N ASP A 215 3.24 -18.14 -5.30
CA ASP A 215 2.80 -17.63 -6.59
C ASP A 215 3.83 -16.70 -7.24
N LEU A 216 4.50 -15.83 -6.47
CA LEU A 216 5.60 -14.98 -6.98
C LEU A 216 6.76 -15.81 -7.53
N HIS A 217 7.17 -16.84 -6.80
CA HIS A 217 8.23 -17.76 -7.24
C HIS A 217 7.82 -18.56 -8.49
N THR A 218 6.56 -19.01 -8.57
CA THR A 218 6.04 -19.77 -9.73
C THR A 218 6.18 -18.99 -11.03
N VAL A 219 6.01 -17.66 -10.98
CA VAL A 219 6.14 -16.80 -12.18
C VAL A 219 7.53 -16.17 -12.33
N GLY A 220 8.49 -16.53 -11.48
CA GLY A 220 9.87 -16.06 -11.56
C GLY A 220 10.08 -14.60 -11.16
N ILE A 221 9.18 -14.01 -10.35
CA ILE A 221 9.39 -12.68 -9.79
C ILE A 221 10.48 -12.77 -8.72
N SER A 222 11.50 -11.90 -8.81
CA SER A 222 12.57 -11.81 -7.82
C SER A 222 12.02 -11.29 -6.49
N VAL A 223 12.24 -12.06 -5.41
CA VAL A 223 11.84 -11.67 -4.05
C VAL A 223 13.05 -11.64 -3.14
N VAL A 224 13.23 -10.53 -2.42
CA VAL A 224 14.19 -10.41 -1.32
C VAL A 224 13.38 -10.45 -0.02
N GLU A 225 13.57 -11.50 0.74
CA GLU A 225 12.83 -11.75 1.98
C GLU A 225 13.56 -11.15 3.18
N ASP A 226 12.86 -10.33 3.97
CA ASP A 226 13.30 -9.77 5.24
C ASP A 226 12.44 -10.37 6.36
N VAL A 227 12.96 -11.43 6.99
CA VAL A 227 12.21 -12.29 7.92
C VAL A 227 12.54 -11.97 9.36
N HIS A 228 11.53 -11.66 10.15
CA HIS A 228 11.63 -11.36 11.58
C HIS A 228 10.79 -12.30 12.44
N ALA A 229 10.84 -12.12 13.76
CA ALA A 229 10.18 -13.00 14.74
C ALA A 229 9.27 -12.21 15.70
N TYR A 230 8.34 -11.39 15.15
CA TYR A 230 7.28 -10.77 15.94
C TYR A 230 5.99 -11.60 15.88
N LEU A 231 5.15 -11.46 16.93
CA LEU A 231 3.96 -12.31 17.11
C LEU A 231 2.67 -11.64 16.63
N HIS A 232 2.59 -10.31 16.69
CA HIS A 232 1.36 -9.59 16.39
C HIS A 232 1.54 -8.69 15.17
N HIS A 233 0.52 -8.63 14.31
CA HIS A 233 0.53 -7.77 13.12
C HIS A 233 0.83 -6.30 13.45
N GLY A 234 0.39 -5.82 14.61
CA GLY A 234 0.69 -4.48 15.10
C GLY A 234 2.17 -4.21 15.38
N ASP A 235 2.99 -5.24 15.57
CA ASP A 235 4.42 -5.12 15.86
C ASP A 235 5.24 -4.85 14.57
N LEU A 236 4.64 -5.05 13.41
CA LEU A 236 5.23 -4.73 12.11
C LEU A 236 5.87 -3.33 12.07
N LYS A 237 5.26 -2.36 12.76
CA LYS A 237 5.76 -0.98 12.86
C LYS A 237 7.13 -0.86 13.53
N ASP A 238 7.49 -1.81 14.39
CA ASP A 238 8.72 -1.78 15.19
C ASP A 238 9.89 -2.49 14.48
N TYR A 239 9.59 -3.30 13.46
CA TYR A 239 10.57 -4.11 12.73
C TYR A 239 10.70 -3.72 11.26
N CYS A 240 9.63 -3.29 10.61
CA CYS A 240 9.65 -2.96 9.19
C CYS A 240 10.33 -1.61 8.95
N LEU A 241 11.33 -1.58 8.07
CA LEU A 241 12.07 -0.36 7.68
C LEU A 241 11.16 0.78 7.21
N LEU A 242 9.96 0.50 6.72
CA LEU A 242 8.97 1.51 6.37
C LEU A 242 8.47 2.30 7.59
N TYR A 243 8.61 1.77 8.80
CA TYR A 243 8.17 2.40 10.04
C TYR A 243 9.32 2.85 10.94
N THR A 244 10.49 2.21 10.84
CA THR A 244 11.65 2.52 11.68
C THR A 244 12.49 3.59 11.01
N SER A 245 12.27 4.84 11.38
CA SER A 245 13.09 5.98 10.91
C SER A 245 14.26 6.28 11.85
N ASP A 246 14.52 5.46 12.85
CA ASP A 246 15.54 5.69 13.87
C ASP A 246 16.90 5.05 13.52
N ALA A 247 17.02 4.38 12.36
CA ALA A 247 18.28 3.78 11.89
C ALA A 247 19.17 4.74 11.08
N ALA A 248 18.89 6.04 11.08
CA ALA A 248 19.66 7.04 10.31
C ALA A 248 20.43 8.04 11.18
N ASP A 249 20.53 7.82 12.49
CA ASP A 249 21.28 8.65 13.43
C ASP A 249 22.29 7.82 14.23
N ASP A 250 23.13 7.05 13.55
CA ASP A 250 24.42 6.54 14.04
C ASP A 250 25.52 6.79 13.00
#